data_67030c597d75ffc0a1b7e3382ff3566c
#
_entry.id   67030c597d75ffc0a1b7e3382ff3566c
#
_cell.length_a   1.000
_cell.length_b   1.000
_cell.length_c   1.000
_cell.angle_alpha   90.00
_cell.angle_beta   90.00
_cell.angle_gamma   90.00
#
_symmetry.space_group_name_H-M   'P 1'
#
loop_
_entity.id
_entity.type
_entity.pdbx_description
1 polymer ?
#
loop_
_entity_poly.entity_id
_entity_poly.type
_entity_poly.pdbx_seq_one_letter_code
_entity_poly.pdbx_strand_id
1 'polypeptide(L)'
;GMDAWFDLDLDDILGDDASDYIKSTDTLDVWFDSGTTHQSVIKDREELSYPADLYLEGSDQHRGWFQSSLLTGCAISSEAPFKGLLTHGFVVDGEGHKMSKSKGNVISPQKIINQYGADILRLWVASTDYSGELNISDEIMKRVADSYRRIRNTLRFLISNIEDSPSSNNTFVILLVFLSSTFFIILYIRYFFNYFNI
;
A
#
# COMPACT_ATOMS: atom_id res chain seq x y z
N GLY A 1 -5.36 13.31 -25.00
CA GLY A 1 -6.17 14.06 -24.05
C GLY A 1 -7.62 14.15 -24.52
N MET A 2 -8.47 14.90 -23.80
CA MET A 2 -9.91 15.03 -24.15
C MET A 2 -10.17 15.54 -25.57
N ASP A 3 -9.27 16.35 -26.11
CA ASP A 3 -9.38 16.84 -27.49
C ASP A 3 -9.48 15.70 -28.51
N ALA A 4 -8.79 14.59 -28.25
CA ALA A 4 -8.89 13.40 -29.13
C ALA A 4 -10.32 12.86 -29.28
N TRP A 5 -11.18 13.06 -28.28
CA TRP A 5 -12.60 12.67 -28.38
C TRP A 5 -13.36 13.50 -29.41
N PHE A 6 -13.03 14.79 -29.51
CA PHE A 6 -13.67 15.68 -30.46
C PHE A 6 -13.17 15.44 -31.89
N ASP A 7 -11.88 15.08 -32.03
CA ASP A 7 -11.27 14.80 -33.33
C ASP A 7 -11.57 13.39 -33.86
N LEU A 8 -12.07 12.49 -33.00
CA LEU A 8 -12.35 11.11 -33.33
C LEU A 8 -13.47 11.01 -34.37
N ASP A 9 -13.24 10.22 -35.43
CA ASP A 9 -14.33 9.88 -36.38
C ASP A 9 -15.14 8.68 -35.86
N LEU A 10 -16.47 8.78 -35.88
CA LEU A 10 -17.32 7.69 -35.42
C LEU A 10 -17.26 6.48 -36.36
N ASP A 11 -17.02 6.70 -37.65
CA ASP A 11 -16.91 5.63 -38.64
C ASP A 11 -15.71 4.72 -38.34
N ASP A 12 -14.63 5.26 -37.75
CA ASP A 12 -13.43 4.50 -37.37
C ASP A 12 -13.69 3.49 -36.23
N ILE A 13 -14.71 3.74 -35.41
CA ILE A 13 -15.01 2.88 -34.24
C ILE A 13 -16.27 2.03 -34.50
N LEU A 14 -17.29 2.61 -35.06
CA LEU A 14 -18.63 2.03 -35.16
C LEU A 14 -18.95 1.51 -36.58
N GLY A 15 -18.12 1.89 -37.57
CA GLY A 15 -18.35 1.48 -38.97
C GLY A 15 -19.75 1.84 -39.44
N ASP A 16 -20.44 0.85 -39.97
CA ASP A 16 -21.80 1.05 -40.54
C ASP A 16 -22.85 1.54 -39.52
N ASP A 17 -22.63 1.33 -38.25
CA ASP A 17 -23.54 1.74 -37.17
C ASP A 17 -23.34 3.23 -36.77
N ALA A 18 -22.31 3.90 -37.27
CA ALA A 18 -21.97 5.27 -36.88
C ALA A 18 -23.13 6.27 -37.05
N SER A 19 -23.97 6.06 -38.03
CA SER A 19 -25.13 6.92 -38.29
C SER A 19 -26.20 6.87 -37.20
N ASP A 20 -26.22 5.83 -36.39
CA ASP A 20 -27.21 5.61 -35.34
C ASP A 20 -26.79 6.20 -33.99
N TYR A 21 -25.56 6.75 -33.91
CA TYR A 21 -24.97 7.28 -32.70
C TYR A 21 -24.53 8.73 -32.82
N ILE A 22 -24.52 9.41 -31.68
CA ILE A 22 -23.98 10.76 -31.55
C ILE A 22 -22.97 10.80 -30.42
N LYS A 23 -21.89 11.61 -30.54
CA LYS A 23 -20.95 11.84 -29.48
C LYS A 23 -21.62 12.59 -28.33
N SER A 24 -21.54 12.03 -27.10
CA SER A 24 -21.91 12.75 -25.89
C SER A 24 -20.82 13.73 -25.52
N THR A 25 -21.21 14.89 -24.99
CA THR A 25 -20.32 15.89 -24.42
C THR A 25 -20.20 15.74 -22.89
N ASP A 26 -20.90 14.77 -22.30
CA ASP A 26 -20.82 14.49 -20.86
C ASP A 26 -19.48 13.85 -20.53
N THR A 27 -18.96 14.17 -19.35
CA THR A 27 -17.76 13.52 -18.81
C THR A 27 -18.16 12.32 -17.97
N LEU A 28 -17.37 11.26 -18.05
CA LEU A 28 -17.53 10.10 -17.19
C LEU A 28 -17.15 10.45 -15.74
N ASP A 29 -17.72 9.71 -14.80
CA ASP A 29 -17.33 9.80 -13.40
C ASP A 29 -15.88 9.35 -13.24
N VAL A 30 -15.13 10.00 -12.35
CA VAL A 30 -13.71 9.69 -12.07
C VAL A 30 -13.49 8.24 -11.62
N TRP A 31 -14.50 7.60 -11.03
CA TRP A 31 -14.43 6.18 -10.67
C TRP A 31 -14.44 5.25 -11.88
N PHE A 32 -14.99 5.70 -13.00
CA PHE A 32 -14.87 4.96 -14.26
C PHE A 32 -13.42 5.00 -14.76
N ASP A 33 -12.79 6.16 -14.79
CA ASP A 33 -11.40 6.29 -15.22
C ASP A 33 -10.46 5.43 -14.36
N SER A 34 -10.56 5.56 -13.04
CA SER A 34 -9.76 4.76 -12.11
C SER A 34 -10.13 3.28 -12.16
N GLY A 35 -11.40 2.96 -12.37
CA GLY A 35 -11.90 1.59 -12.46
C GLY A 35 -11.42 0.83 -13.69
N THR A 36 -11.09 1.52 -14.78
CA THR A 36 -10.58 0.91 -16.02
C THR A 36 -9.05 0.80 -16.10
N THR A 37 -8.31 1.12 -15.05
CA THR A 37 -6.84 0.98 -15.02
C THR A 37 -6.36 -0.43 -15.32
N HIS A 38 -7.15 -1.46 -15.03
CA HIS A 38 -6.83 -2.83 -15.41
C HIS A 38 -6.73 -3.01 -16.93
N GLN A 39 -7.49 -2.25 -17.72
CA GLN A 39 -7.46 -2.29 -19.18
C GLN A 39 -6.36 -1.36 -19.72
N SER A 40 -6.36 -0.09 -19.27
CA SER A 40 -5.49 0.95 -19.82
C SER A 40 -4.04 0.93 -19.30
N VAL A 41 -3.76 0.19 -18.22
CA VAL A 41 -2.43 0.11 -17.62
C VAL A 41 -1.95 -1.33 -17.53
N ILE A 42 -2.72 -2.22 -16.88
CA ILE A 42 -2.24 -3.57 -16.57
C ILE A 42 -2.12 -4.41 -17.84
N LYS A 43 -3.11 -4.39 -18.72
CA LYS A 43 -3.04 -5.14 -20.00
C LYS A 43 -2.10 -4.52 -21.01
N ASP A 44 -1.87 -3.23 -20.93
CA ASP A 44 -1.10 -2.47 -21.91
C ASP A 44 0.42 -2.55 -21.66
N ARG A 45 0.84 -3.01 -20.48
CA ARG A 45 2.25 -3.09 -20.09
C ARG A 45 2.73 -4.53 -20.04
N GLU A 46 3.74 -4.85 -20.84
CA GLU A 46 4.33 -6.19 -20.93
C GLU A 46 4.94 -6.70 -19.61
N GLU A 47 5.42 -5.79 -18.75
CA GLU A 47 5.99 -6.12 -17.44
C GLU A 47 4.96 -6.44 -16.36
N LEU A 48 3.66 -6.23 -16.65
CA LEU A 48 2.55 -6.51 -15.73
C LEU A 48 1.77 -7.74 -16.16
N SER A 49 1.13 -8.40 -15.22
CA SER A 49 0.28 -9.56 -15.48
C SER A 49 -1.20 -9.24 -15.25
N TYR A 50 -2.05 -9.69 -16.17
CA TYR A 50 -3.50 -9.62 -16.05
C TYR A 50 -4.09 -11.04 -15.87
N PRO A 51 -5.06 -11.24 -14.95
CA PRO A 51 -5.51 -10.33 -13.91
C PRO A 51 -4.42 -9.95 -12.89
N ALA A 52 -4.53 -8.80 -12.23
CA ALA A 52 -3.61 -8.39 -11.18
C ALA A 52 -3.57 -9.42 -10.04
N ASP A 53 -2.41 -9.66 -9.45
CA ASP A 53 -2.30 -10.66 -8.38
C ASP A 53 -3.04 -10.21 -7.12
N LEU A 54 -2.98 -8.91 -6.78
CA LEU A 54 -3.58 -8.37 -5.57
C LEU A 54 -4.08 -6.93 -5.80
N TYR A 55 -5.33 -6.68 -5.41
CA TYR A 55 -5.86 -5.33 -5.18
C TYR A 55 -5.82 -5.04 -3.69
N LEU A 56 -5.19 -3.92 -3.29
CA LEU A 56 -5.00 -3.54 -1.91
C LEU A 56 -5.42 -2.09 -1.68
N GLU A 57 -6.45 -1.88 -0.85
CA GLU A 57 -6.97 -0.57 -0.49
C GLU A 57 -7.75 -0.62 0.83
N GLY A 58 -8.25 0.52 1.27
CA GLY A 58 -9.16 0.61 2.42
C GLY A 58 -10.51 -0.07 2.16
N SER A 59 -11.18 -0.46 3.23
CA SER A 59 -12.47 -1.15 3.18
C SER A 59 -13.60 -0.32 2.54
N ASP A 60 -13.49 1.01 2.49
CA ASP A 60 -14.42 1.90 1.81
C ASP A 60 -14.45 1.70 0.28
N GLN A 61 -13.37 1.15 -0.29
CA GLN A 61 -13.26 0.91 -1.72
C GLN A 61 -14.14 -0.23 -2.24
N HIS A 62 -14.81 -0.98 -1.38
CA HIS A 62 -15.88 -1.90 -1.77
C HIS A 62 -17.06 -1.18 -2.46
N ARG A 63 -17.26 0.11 -2.16
CA ARG A 63 -18.24 0.99 -2.82
C ARG A 63 -17.58 2.10 -3.66
N GLY A 64 -16.37 1.87 -4.12
CA GLY A 64 -15.59 2.80 -4.92
C GLY A 64 -14.81 2.06 -5.99
N TRP A 65 -13.49 2.17 -5.93
CA TRP A 65 -12.59 1.63 -6.94
C TRP A 65 -12.72 0.12 -7.17
N PHE A 66 -12.86 -0.69 -6.11
CA PHE A 66 -13.04 -2.14 -6.28
C PHE A 66 -14.31 -2.47 -7.07
N GLN A 67 -15.42 -1.78 -6.76
CA GLN A 67 -16.68 -2.01 -7.44
C GLN A 67 -16.61 -1.61 -8.90
N SER A 68 -16.14 -0.41 -9.20
CA SER A 68 -16.04 0.07 -10.59
C SER A 68 -15.07 -0.78 -11.41
N SER A 69 -13.93 -1.18 -10.84
CA SER A 69 -12.96 -2.04 -11.49
C SER A 69 -13.51 -3.45 -11.75
N LEU A 70 -14.22 -4.04 -10.80
CA LEU A 70 -14.83 -5.34 -10.98
C LEU A 70 -15.89 -5.32 -12.09
N LEU A 71 -16.79 -4.33 -12.06
CA LEU A 71 -17.87 -4.22 -13.04
C LEU A 71 -17.32 -4.01 -14.46
N THR A 72 -16.36 -3.10 -14.63
CA THR A 72 -15.76 -2.85 -15.95
C THR A 72 -14.90 -4.03 -16.41
N GLY A 73 -14.17 -4.69 -15.52
CA GLY A 73 -13.40 -5.90 -15.83
C GLY A 73 -14.29 -7.05 -16.32
N CYS A 74 -15.37 -7.33 -15.59
CA CYS A 74 -16.35 -8.34 -16.01
C CYS A 74 -17.03 -7.99 -17.32
N ALA A 75 -17.39 -6.71 -17.54
CA ALA A 75 -18.03 -6.27 -18.77
C ALA A 75 -17.11 -6.40 -20.01
N ILE A 76 -15.81 -6.08 -19.85
CA ILE A 76 -14.86 -6.06 -20.97
C ILE A 76 -14.25 -7.46 -21.22
N SER A 77 -13.91 -8.18 -20.15
CA SER A 77 -13.09 -9.40 -20.22
C SER A 77 -13.83 -10.65 -19.73
N SER A 78 -15.06 -10.53 -19.25
CA SER A 78 -15.86 -11.63 -18.64
C SER A 78 -15.20 -12.29 -17.43
N GLU A 79 -14.25 -11.61 -16.80
CA GLU A 79 -13.52 -12.09 -15.61
C GLU A 79 -13.19 -10.92 -14.67
N ALA A 80 -12.95 -11.25 -13.40
CA ALA A 80 -12.48 -10.26 -12.43
C ALA A 80 -11.06 -9.78 -12.79
N PRO A 81 -10.77 -8.47 -12.71
CA PRO A 81 -9.46 -7.92 -13.06
C PRO A 81 -8.37 -8.19 -12.00
N PHE A 82 -8.68 -8.94 -10.96
CA PHE A 82 -7.78 -9.30 -9.86
C PHE A 82 -8.01 -10.74 -9.40
N LYS A 83 -6.94 -11.38 -8.91
CA LYS A 83 -6.97 -12.73 -8.33
C LYS A 83 -7.27 -12.71 -6.84
N GLY A 84 -6.78 -11.68 -6.14
CA GLY A 84 -6.97 -11.49 -4.72
C GLY A 84 -7.34 -10.05 -4.38
N LEU A 85 -8.03 -9.87 -3.26
CA LEU A 85 -8.42 -8.56 -2.74
C LEU A 85 -8.11 -8.51 -1.26
N LEU A 86 -7.34 -7.50 -0.85
CA LEU A 86 -7.01 -7.25 0.54
C LEU A 86 -7.49 -5.86 0.93
N THR A 87 -8.19 -5.78 2.06
CA THR A 87 -8.64 -4.51 2.61
C THR A 87 -8.01 -4.25 3.96
N HIS A 88 -7.73 -2.99 4.25
CA HIS A 88 -7.24 -2.54 5.54
C HIS A 88 -8.23 -1.56 6.17
N GLY A 89 -8.13 -1.43 7.51
CA GLY A 89 -8.90 -0.44 8.26
C GLY A 89 -8.39 0.98 8.07
N PHE A 90 -9.11 1.93 8.68
CA PHE A 90 -8.71 3.35 8.67
C PHE A 90 -7.65 3.64 9.73
N VAL A 91 -6.86 4.68 9.46
CA VAL A 91 -6.03 5.29 10.49
C VAL A 91 -6.90 6.24 11.34
N VAL A 92 -6.92 5.99 12.63
CA VAL A 92 -7.68 6.74 13.61
C VAL A 92 -6.75 7.42 14.61
N ASP A 93 -7.24 8.42 15.34
CA ASP A 93 -6.46 9.06 16.40
C ASP A 93 -6.21 8.14 17.61
N GLY A 94 -5.48 8.62 18.61
CA GLY A 94 -5.16 7.84 19.81
C GLY A 94 -6.38 7.40 20.65
N GLU A 95 -7.53 7.99 20.42
CA GLU A 95 -8.80 7.69 21.10
C GLU A 95 -9.72 6.78 20.23
N GLY A 96 -9.25 6.38 19.04
CA GLY A 96 -10.03 5.55 18.12
C GLY A 96 -11.03 6.32 17.27
N HIS A 97 -10.91 7.64 17.16
CA HIS A 97 -11.81 8.44 16.36
C HIS A 97 -11.26 8.64 14.93
N LYS A 98 -12.14 8.57 13.95
CA LYS A 98 -11.80 8.89 12.55
C LYS A 98 -11.26 10.32 12.48
N MET A 99 -10.10 10.46 11.82
CA MET A 99 -9.49 11.75 11.59
C MET A 99 -10.28 12.60 10.60
N SER A 100 -10.52 13.86 10.94
CA SER A 100 -11.15 14.82 10.04
C SER A 100 -10.61 16.24 10.28
N LYS A 101 -10.57 17.03 9.20
CA LYS A 101 -10.15 18.44 9.28
C LYS A 101 -11.06 19.24 10.21
N SER A 102 -12.37 18.95 10.23
CA SER A 102 -13.37 19.63 11.07
C SER A 102 -13.18 19.35 12.56
N LYS A 103 -12.67 18.16 12.93
CA LYS A 103 -12.37 17.82 14.33
C LYS A 103 -10.98 18.29 14.77
N GLY A 104 -10.10 18.67 13.81
CA GLY A 104 -8.75 19.11 14.13
C GLY A 104 -7.81 18.00 14.63
N ASN A 105 -8.21 16.71 14.51
CA ASN A 105 -7.46 15.55 15.00
C ASN A 105 -6.60 14.88 13.92
N VAL A 106 -6.39 15.55 12.79
CA VAL A 106 -5.60 15.01 11.68
C VAL A 106 -4.11 15.03 12.03
N ILE A 107 -3.49 13.86 11.98
CA ILE A 107 -2.05 13.69 12.11
C ILE A 107 -1.48 13.43 10.71
N SER A 108 -0.78 14.42 10.16
CA SER A 108 -0.18 14.28 8.83
C SER A 108 1.08 13.40 8.89
N PRO A 109 1.33 12.55 7.88
CA PRO A 109 2.57 11.79 7.75
C PRO A 109 3.81 12.68 7.81
N GLN A 110 3.76 13.86 7.20
CA GLN A 110 4.87 14.81 7.18
C GLN A 110 5.26 15.28 8.59
N LYS A 111 4.29 15.48 9.49
CA LYS A 111 4.55 15.84 10.89
C LYS A 111 5.34 14.73 11.59
N ILE A 112 4.94 13.48 11.40
CA ILE A 112 5.63 12.31 11.97
C ILE A 112 7.04 12.17 11.38
N ILE A 113 7.17 12.30 10.07
CA ILE A 113 8.46 12.19 9.39
C ILE A 113 9.43 13.27 9.88
N ASN A 114 8.98 14.50 10.04
CA ASN A 114 9.82 15.60 10.53
C ASN A 114 10.26 15.40 11.99
N GLN A 115 9.44 14.77 12.81
CA GLN A 115 9.69 14.57 14.23
C GLN A 115 10.50 13.31 14.52
N TYR A 116 10.19 12.20 13.87
CA TYR A 116 10.73 10.88 14.18
C TYR A 116 11.56 10.27 13.04
N GLY A 117 11.37 10.73 11.81
CA GLY A 117 11.93 10.14 10.60
C GLY A 117 10.98 9.16 9.90
N ALA A 118 11.22 8.96 8.61
CA ALA A 118 10.36 8.11 7.77
C ALA A 118 10.40 6.63 8.19
N ASP A 119 11.52 6.16 8.70
CA ASP A 119 11.68 4.74 9.09
C ASP A 119 10.82 4.38 10.29
N ILE A 120 10.59 5.31 11.21
CA ILE A 120 9.71 5.09 12.36
C ILE A 120 8.25 4.95 11.88
N LEU A 121 7.83 5.80 10.94
CA LEU A 121 6.50 5.69 10.34
C LEU A 121 6.33 4.36 9.59
N ARG A 122 7.32 3.95 8.80
CA ARG A 122 7.30 2.65 8.10
C ARG A 122 7.26 1.47 9.08
N LEU A 123 8.04 1.54 10.14
CA LEU A 123 8.07 0.48 11.16
C LEU A 123 6.72 0.38 11.88
N TRP A 124 6.07 1.51 12.18
CA TRP A 124 4.72 1.51 12.75
C TRP A 124 3.73 0.82 11.82
N VAL A 125 3.68 1.20 10.54
CA VAL A 125 2.79 0.57 9.55
C VAL A 125 3.05 -0.93 9.45
N ALA A 126 4.34 -1.35 9.36
CA ALA A 126 4.71 -2.75 9.20
C ALA A 126 4.43 -3.61 10.46
N SER A 127 4.35 -2.98 11.64
CA SER A 127 4.12 -3.67 12.91
C SER A 127 2.67 -3.64 13.39
N THR A 128 1.79 -2.94 12.69
CA THR A 128 0.39 -2.80 13.08
C THR A 128 -0.48 -3.82 12.35
N ASP A 129 -1.49 -4.35 13.04
CA ASP A 129 -2.50 -5.21 12.41
C ASP A 129 -3.40 -4.36 11.51
N TYR A 130 -3.38 -4.64 10.22
CA TYR A 130 -4.16 -3.92 9.21
C TYR A 130 -5.62 -4.37 9.12
N SER A 131 -5.98 -5.50 9.74
CA SER A 131 -7.34 -6.05 9.66
C SER A 131 -8.38 -5.20 10.37
N GLY A 132 -7.95 -4.37 11.33
CA GLY A 132 -8.75 -3.42 12.08
C GLY A 132 -8.35 -1.96 11.83
N GLU A 133 -8.85 -1.06 12.65
CA GLU A 133 -8.45 0.34 12.64
C GLU A 133 -7.05 0.52 13.25
N LEU A 134 -6.26 1.40 12.65
CA LEU A 134 -4.87 1.66 13.03
C LEU A 134 -4.80 2.92 13.88
N ASN A 135 -4.58 2.76 15.17
CA ASN A 135 -4.41 3.91 16.07
C ASN A 135 -3.04 4.57 15.88
N ILE A 136 -3.03 5.90 15.78
CA ILE A 136 -1.80 6.70 15.76
C ILE A 136 -1.86 7.79 16.84
N SER A 137 -0.78 7.88 17.63
CA SER A 137 -0.61 8.94 18.63
C SER A 137 0.88 9.20 18.85
N ASP A 138 1.22 10.32 19.48
CA ASP A 138 2.61 10.64 19.82
C ASP A 138 3.21 9.59 20.78
N GLU A 139 2.42 9.02 21.68
CA GLU A 139 2.86 7.96 22.58
C GLU A 139 3.20 6.67 21.82
N ILE A 140 2.36 6.27 20.85
CA ILE A 140 2.61 5.11 19.99
C ILE A 140 3.89 5.33 19.19
N MET A 141 4.07 6.50 18.58
CA MET A 141 5.27 6.82 17.81
C MET A 141 6.54 6.79 18.66
N LYS A 142 6.50 7.27 19.90
CA LYS A 142 7.63 7.16 20.86
C LYS A 142 8.00 5.71 21.12
N ARG A 143 7.03 4.83 21.38
CA ARG A 143 7.28 3.39 21.60
C ARG A 143 7.92 2.73 20.37
N VAL A 144 7.43 3.06 19.19
CA VAL A 144 8.02 2.55 17.93
C VAL A 144 9.45 3.08 17.75
N ALA A 145 9.70 4.35 18.05
CA ALA A 145 11.04 4.93 18.01
C ALA A 145 12.00 4.25 19.00
N ASP A 146 11.55 3.88 20.18
CA ASP A 146 12.36 3.13 21.16
C ASP A 146 12.67 1.71 20.65
N SER A 147 11.71 1.04 20.02
CA SER A 147 11.93 -0.27 19.40
C SER A 147 12.93 -0.18 18.25
N TYR A 148 12.79 0.80 17.37
CA TYR A 148 13.75 1.06 16.30
C TYR A 148 15.16 1.33 16.81
N ARG A 149 15.30 2.12 17.88
CA ARG A 149 16.60 2.40 18.50
C ARG A 149 17.28 1.14 19.00
N ARG A 150 16.53 0.21 19.60
CA ARG A 150 17.07 -1.09 20.06
C ARG A 150 17.54 -1.92 18.87
N ILE A 151 16.74 -2.05 17.82
CA ILE A 151 17.09 -2.77 16.58
C ILE A 151 18.37 -2.17 15.99
N ARG A 152 18.41 -0.84 15.80
CA ARG A 152 19.57 -0.14 15.23
C ARG A 152 20.84 -0.34 16.07
N ASN A 153 20.74 -0.26 17.39
CA ASN A 153 21.90 -0.45 18.28
C ASN A 153 22.41 -1.87 18.23
N THR A 154 21.54 -2.87 18.18
CA THR A 154 21.91 -4.27 18.01
C THR A 154 22.65 -4.50 16.68
N LEU A 155 22.10 -3.96 15.58
CA LEU A 155 22.75 -4.06 14.26
C LEU A 155 24.14 -3.38 14.26
N ARG A 156 24.25 -2.20 14.85
CA ARG A 156 25.56 -1.52 14.97
C ARG A 156 26.58 -2.33 15.76
N PHE A 157 26.16 -2.90 16.88
CA PHE A 157 27.02 -3.77 17.69
C PHE A 157 27.48 -4.99 16.89
N LEU A 158 26.57 -5.65 16.17
CA LEU A 158 26.89 -6.82 15.35
C LEU A 158 27.87 -6.46 14.22
N ILE A 159 27.62 -5.37 13.50
CA ILE A 159 28.48 -4.90 12.41
C ILE A 159 29.88 -4.58 12.93
N SER A 160 30.00 -3.87 14.06
CA SER A 160 31.31 -3.53 14.65
C SER A 160 32.16 -4.75 15.02
N ASN A 161 31.51 -5.87 15.39
CA ASN A 161 32.22 -7.09 15.74
C ASN A 161 32.60 -7.96 14.51
N ILE A 162 32.07 -7.66 13.35
CA ILE A 162 32.42 -8.38 12.10
C ILE A 162 33.69 -7.80 11.47
N GLU A 163 33.90 -6.49 11.60
CA GLU A 163 35.00 -5.77 10.96
C GLU A 163 36.39 -6.27 11.46
N ASP A 164 36.47 -6.75 12.70
CA ASP A 164 37.69 -7.30 13.31
C ASP A 164 37.90 -8.80 13.04
N SER A 165 37.02 -9.46 12.27
CA SER A 165 37.09 -10.90 12.04
C SER A 165 37.99 -11.26 10.84
N PRO A 166 38.90 -12.28 10.96
CA PRO A 166 39.76 -12.70 9.85
C PRO A 166 38.94 -13.13 8.63
N SER A 167 39.37 -12.71 7.44
CA SER A 167 38.64 -12.77 6.15
C SER A 167 38.18 -14.15 5.69
N SER A 168 38.68 -15.25 6.24
CA SER A 168 38.32 -16.61 5.82
C SER A 168 36.98 -17.14 6.35
N ASN A 169 36.41 -16.51 7.40
CA ASN A 169 35.14 -16.94 8.02
C ASN A 169 34.05 -15.89 7.94
N ASN A 170 34.27 -14.77 7.23
CA ASN A 170 33.35 -13.64 7.22
C ASN A 170 31.98 -13.99 6.65
N THR A 171 31.91 -14.82 5.60
CA THR A 171 30.62 -15.20 4.98
C THR A 171 29.74 -16.00 5.95
N PHE A 172 30.33 -16.90 6.74
CA PHE A 172 29.60 -17.70 7.71
C PHE A 172 29.15 -16.87 8.91
N VAL A 173 30.01 -15.98 9.42
CA VAL A 173 29.69 -15.06 10.52
C VAL A 173 28.65 -14.05 10.08
N ILE A 174 28.75 -13.49 8.88
CA ILE A 174 27.74 -12.60 8.30
C ILE A 174 26.40 -13.32 8.15
N LEU A 175 26.39 -14.57 7.65
CA LEU A 175 25.20 -15.38 7.52
C LEU A 175 24.57 -15.70 8.88
N LEU A 176 25.39 -16.02 9.90
CA LEU A 176 24.95 -16.35 11.25
C LEU A 176 24.41 -15.10 11.97
N VAL A 177 25.00 -13.94 11.74
CA VAL A 177 24.53 -12.65 12.25
C VAL A 177 23.22 -12.25 11.55
N PHE A 178 23.13 -12.45 10.25
CA PHE A 178 21.87 -12.22 9.49
C PHE A 178 20.76 -13.15 9.98
N LEU A 179 21.02 -14.44 10.12
CA LEU A 179 20.06 -15.42 10.60
C LEU A 179 19.64 -15.16 12.05
N SER A 180 20.60 -14.85 12.94
CA SER A 180 20.30 -14.52 14.34
C SER A 180 19.56 -13.19 14.48
N SER A 181 19.94 -12.16 13.74
CA SER A 181 19.23 -10.87 13.74
C SER A 181 17.82 -11.00 13.17
N THR A 182 17.63 -11.76 12.09
CA THR A 182 16.31 -12.06 11.53
C THR A 182 15.46 -12.86 12.51
N PHE A 183 16.04 -13.84 13.18
CA PHE A 183 15.37 -14.65 14.20
C PHE A 183 15.00 -13.81 15.44
N PHE A 184 15.91 -12.94 15.93
CA PHE A 184 15.60 -12.02 17.02
C PHE A 184 14.58 -10.96 16.64
N ILE A 185 14.61 -10.45 15.41
CA ILE A 185 13.61 -9.52 14.89
C ILE A 185 12.25 -10.22 14.82
N ILE A 186 12.17 -11.45 14.29
CA ILE A 186 10.93 -12.22 14.22
C ILE A 186 10.43 -12.58 15.63
N LEU A 187 11.29 -13.02 16.54
CA LEU A 187 10.94 -13.27 17.95
C LEU A 187 10.47 -12.00 18.65
N TYR A 188 11.14 -10.88 18.42
CA TYR A 188 10.76 -9.60 19.01
C TYR A 188 9.44 -9.08 18.45
N ILE A 189 9.22 -9.19 17.15
CA ILE A 189 7.93 -8.90 16.51
C ILE A 189 6.85 -9.81 17.09
N ARG A 190 7.09 -11.13 17.20
CA ARG A 190 6.14 -12.08 17.77
C ARG A 190 5.89 -11.85 19.26
N TYR A 191 6.92 -11.49 20.03
CA TYR A 191 6.79 -11.09 21.44
C TYR A 191 6.01 -9.79 21.58
N PHE A 192 6.26 -8.83 20.72
CA PHE A 192 5.53 -7.56 20.66
C PHE A 192 4.05 -7.78 20.35
N PHE A 193 3.73 -8.61 19.36
CA PHE A 193 2.35 -8.97 19.03
C PHE A 193 1.65 -9.70 20.20
N ASN A 194 2.31 -10.65 20.86
CA ASN A 194 1.74 -11.36 21.99
C ASN A 194 1.60 -10.50 23.26
N TYR A 195 2.48 -9.52 23.47
CA TYR A 195 2.46 -8.67 24.67
C TYR A 195 1.37 -7.60 24.60
N PHE A 196 1.00 -7.18 23.40
CA PHE A 196 -0.03 -6.14 23.19
C PHE A 196 -1.41 -6.70 22.86
N ASN A 197 -1.59 -8.03 22.84
CA ASN A 197 -2.87 -8.66 22.51
C ASN A 197 -3.47 -8.16 21.18
N ILE A 198 -2.60 -7.92 20.17
CA ILE A 198 -2.96 -7.50 18.82
C ILE A 198 -2.84 -8.70 17.89
#